data_a7ed7115fae26ef6622e13ab942bf1f6
#
_entry.id   a7ed7115fae26ef6622e13ab942bf1f6
#
_cell.length_a   1.000
_cell.length_b   1.000
_cell.length_c   1.000
_cell.angle_alpha   90.00
_cell.angle_beta   90.00
_cell.angle_gamma   90.00
#
_symmetry.space_group_name_H-M   'P 1'
#
loop_
_entity.id
_entity.type
_entity.pdbx_description
1 polymer ?
#
loop_
_entity_poly.entity_id
_entity_poly.type
_entity_poly.pdbx_seq_one_letter_code
_entity_poly.pdbx_strand_id
1 'polypeptide(L)'
;MKELIELLKFDDYLNRPVGKLSGGQRRRIDIARALLHRPEILILDEPTTGLDPQTRKVIWSVIEELRKKEQMTVFLTTHYMEEAATADYVVILDSGSIVAEGTPHELKEKYVEDYILLYGVTEDEVKLLGKKYKEIRDGYQLTVASTAEAAELIAANKDRFRDFEVVKGGMDDVFLTVTGKSLGGDEK
;
A
#
# COMPACT_ATOMS: atom_id res chain seq x y z
N MET A 1 -24.01 11.30 -14.77
CA MET A 1 -24.76 10.95 -13.53
C MET A 1 -25.17 9.47 -13.50
N LYS A 2 -25.96 8.94 -14.43
CA LYS A 2 -26.35 7.50 -14.40
C LYS A 2 -25.13 6.57 -14.33
N GLU A 3 -24.14 6.79 -15.15
CA GLU A 3 -22.87 6.04 -15.15
C GLU A 3 -22.19 6.05 -13.75
N LEU A 4 -22.08 7.20 -13.10
CA LEU A 4 -21.48 7.29 -11.75
C LEU A 4 -22.30 6.57 -10.68
N ILE A 5 -23.62 6.55 -10.80
CA ILE A 5 -24.52 5.83 -9.92
C ILE A 5 -24.23 4.33 -10.00
N GLU A 6 -24.18 3.78 -11.23
CA GLU A 6 -23.91 2.37 -11.50
C GLU A 6 -22.51 1.96 -11.02
N LEU A 7 -21.48 2.75 -11.40
CA LEU A 7 -20.08 2.47 -11.05
C LEU A 7 -19.84 2.49 -9.54
N LEU A 8 -20.33 3.52 -8.86
CA LEU A 8 -20.16 3.67 -7.40
C LEU A 8 -21.21 2.93 -6.57
N LYS A 9 -22.16 2.24 -7.24
CA LYS A 9 -23.18 1.38 -6.62
C LYS A 9 -23.98 2.08 -5.51
N PHE A 10 -24.60 3.21 -5.82
CA PHE A 10 -25.39 3.95 -4.84
C PHE A 10 -26.88 4.13 -5.23
N ASP A 11 -27.39 3.33 -6.16
CA ASP A 11 -28.79 3.31 -6.57
C ASP A 11 -29.76 3.18 -5.40
N ASP A 12 -29.47 2.26 -4.48
CA ASP A 12 -30.35 1.87 -3.37
C ASP A 12 -30.61 3.02 -2.37
N TYR A 13 -29.80 4.07 -2.40
CA TYR A 13 -29.91 5.16 -1.43
C TYR A 13 -29.93 6.57 -2.03
N LEU A 14 -30.13 6.68 -3.35
CA LEU A 14 -30.25 7.95 -4.06
C LEU A 14 -31.26 8.93 -3.43
N ASN A 15 -32.37 8.40 -2.94
CA ASN A 15 -33.45 9.18 -2.35
C ASN A 15 -33.37 9.30 -0.81
N ARG A 16 -32.29 8.79 -0.20
CA ARG A 16 -32.13 8.89 1.26
C ARG A 16 -31.50 10.23 1.65
N PRO A 17 -31.99 10.86 2.72
CA PRO A 17 -31.34 12.04 3.27
C PRO A 17 -29.88 11.75 3.65
N VAL A 18 -28.95 12.65 3.34
CA VAL A 18 -27.50 12.49 3.59
C VAL A 18 -27.19 12.13 5.05
N GLY A 19 -27.94 12.71 6.00
CA GLY A 19 -27.79 12.40 7.42
C GLY A 19 -28.12 10.96 7.84
N LYS A 20 -28.80 10.20 6.97
CA LYS A 20 -29.14 8.77 7.21
C LYS A 20 -28.20 7.79 6.48
N LEU A 21 -27.17 8.30 5.82
CA LEU A 21 -26.17 7.49 5.11
C LEU A 21 -25.04 7.06 6.05
N SER A 22 -24.53 5.84 5.83
CA SER A 22 -23.29 5.42 6.46
C SER A 22 -22.10 6.27 5.97
N GLY A 23 -20.97 6.24 6.68
CA GLY A 23 -19.75 6.94 6.27
C GLY A 23 -19.32 6.57 4.85
N GLY A 24 -19.28 5.27 4.53
CA GLY A 24 -18.93 4.78 3.21
C GLY A 24 -19.93 5.16 2.12
N GLN A 25 -21.23 5.15 2.42
CA GLN A 25 -22.25 5.61 1.48
C GLN A 25 -22.09 7.11 1.18
N ARG A 26 -21.86 7.92 2.20
CA ARG A 26 -21.61 9.35 2.05
C ARG A 26 -20.37 9.61 1.22
N ARG A 27 -19.26 8.90 1.49
CA ARG A 27 -18.00 9.06 0.76
C ARG A 27 -18.15 8.75 -0.74
N ARG A 28 -18.90 7.68 -1.10
CA ARG A 28 -19.22 7.38 -2.51
C ARG A 28 -19.94 8.53 -3.21
N ILE A 29 -20.91 9.16 -2.54
CA ILE A 29 -21.64 10.31 -3.09
C ILE A 29 -20.74 11.54 -3.21
N ASP A 30 -19.86 11.79 -2.24
CA ASP A 30 -18.92 12.92 -2.29
C ASP A 30 -17.95 12.78 -3.47
N ILE A 31 -17.44 11.59 -3.70
CA ILE A 31 -16.59 11.27 -4.87
C ILE A 31 -17.39 11.40 -6.17
N ALA A 32 -18.63 10.88 -6.22
CA ALA A 32 -19.50 11.05 -7.39
C ALA A 32 -19.74 12.51 -7.72
N ARG A 33 -19.94 13.34 -6.69
CA ARG A 33 -20.14 14.78 -6.85
C ARG A 33 -18.89 15.47 -7.40
N ALA A 34 -17.70 15.10 -6.91
CA ALA A 34 -16.44 15.65 -7.42
C ALA A 34 -16.19 15.27 -8.90
N LEU A 35 -16.60 14.07 -9.28
CA LEU A 35 -16.46 13.54 -10.65
C LEU A 35 -17.55 13.99 -11.63
N LEU A 36 -18.61 14.66 -11.15
CA LEU A 36 -19.78 15.00 -11.96
C LEU A 36 -19.45 15.86 -13.17
N HIS A 37 -18.50 16.78 -13.02
CA HIS A 37 -18.08 17.72 -14.06
C HIS A 37 -16.88 17.23 -14.88
N ARG A 38 -16.46 15.97 -14.69
CA ARG A 38 -15.30 15.38 -15.38
C ARG A 38 -14.08 16.31 -15.34
N PRO A 39 -13.56 16.61 -14.15
CA PRO A 39 -12.44 17.53 -13.99
C PRO A 39 -11.17 16.97 -14.62
N GLU A 40 -10.29 17.82 -15.13
CA GLU A 40 -8.95 17.42 -15.57
C GLU A 40 -8.06 17.04 -14.39
N ILE A 41 -8.30 17.66 -13.22
CA ILE A 41 -7.56 17.39 -11.97
C ILE A 41 -8.57 17.09 -10.86
N LEU A 42 -8.45 15.93 -10.25
CA LEU A 42 -9.21 15.50 -9.08
C LEU A 42 -8.32 15.50 -7.83
N ILE A 43 -8.70 16.28 -6.83
CA ILE A 43 -7.98 16.33 -5.54
C ILE A 43 -8.82 15.62 -4.49
N LEU A 44 -8.21 14.63 -3.82
CA LEU A 44 -8.84 13.80 -2.80
C LEU A 44 -8.00 13.81 -1.52
N ASP A 45 -8.59 14.25 -0.43
CA ASP A 45 -7.96 14.21 0.88
C ASP A 45 -8.45 12.99 1.66
N GLU A 46 -7.54 12.04 1.91
CA GLU A 46 -7.80 10.76 2.57
C GLU A 46 -9.11 10.08 2.11
N PRO A 47 -9.26 9.76 0.82
CA PRO A 47 -10.57 9.38 0.24
C PRO A 47 -11.17 8.11 0.84
N THR A 48 -10.38 7.23 1.45
CA THR A 48 -10.80 5.91 1.89
C THR A 48 -10.70 5.69 3.39
N THR A 49 -10.32 6.72 4.15
CA THR A 49 -10.20 6.63 5.61
C THR A 49 -11.54 6.27 6.26
N GLY A 50 -11.49 5.27 7.17
CA GLY A 50 -12.68 4.78 7.88
C GLY A 50 -13.62 3.90 7.05
N LEU A 51 -13.20 3.50 5.86
CA LEU A 51 -13.97 2.59 4.99
C LEU A 51 -13.51 1.13 5.18
N ASP A 52 -14.49 0.22 5.04
CA ASP A 52 -14.19 -1.21 4.96
C ASP A 52 -13.39 -1.54 3.67
N PRO A 53 -12.60 -2.65 3.67
CA PRO A 53 -11.75 -3.00 2.54
C PRO A 53 -12.49 -3.18 1.21
N GLN A 54 -13.72 -3.69 1.25
CA GLN A 54 -14.52 -3.90 0.05
C GLN A 54 -14.97 -2.56 -0.56
N THR A 55 -15.45 -1.65 0.26
CA THR A 55 -15.83 -0.29 -0.18
C THR A 55 -14.63 0.46 -0.73
N ARG A 56 -13.45 0.33 -0.10
CA ARG A 56 -12.20 0.92 -0.57
C ARG A 56 -11.86 0.44 -1.98
N LYS A 57 -11.88 -0.88 -2.21
CA LYS A 57 -11.61 -1.45 -3.55
C LYS A 57 -12.58 -0.94 -4.62
N VAL A 58 -13.87 -0.82 -4.30
CA VAL A 58 -14.86 -0.27 -5.24
C VAL A 58 -14.54 1.16 -5.61
N ILE A 59 -14.23 2.01 -4.63
CA ILE A 59 -13.89 3.42 -4.88
C ILE A 59 -12.65 3.51 -5.77
N TRP A 60 -11.60 2.76 -5.48
CA TRP A 60 -10.38 2.79 -6.27
C TRP A 60 -10.57 2.29 -7.68
N SER A 61 -11.34 1.20 -7.88
CA SER A 61 -11.62 0.72 -9.23
C SER A 61 -12.33 1.77 -10.09
N VAL A 62 -13.26 2.53 -9.50
CA VAL A 62 -13.99 3.58 -10.21
C VAL A 62 -13.11 4.79 -10.51
N ILE A 63 -12.30 5.24 -9.54
CA ILE A 63 -11.36 6.35 -9.75
C ILE A 63 -10.38 5.99 -10.88
N GLU A 64 -9.83 4.78 -10.87
CA GLU A 64 -8.87 4.32 -11.88
C GLU A 64 -9.50 4.16 -13.26
N GLU A 65 -10.72 3.64 -13.35
CA GLU A 65 -11.47 3.56 -14.60
C GLU A 65 -11.71 4.94 -15.20
N LEU A 66 -12.17 5.88 -14.39
CA LEU A 66 -12.44 7.24 -14.86
C LEU A 66 -11.15 8.01 -15.18
N ARG A 67 -10.09 7.82 -14.38
CA ARG A 67 -8.77 8.38 -14.65
C ARG A 67 -8.29 8.03 -16.05
N LYS A 68 -8.37 6.75 -16.41
CA LYS A 68 -7.97 6.25 -17.73
C LYS A 68 -8.88 6.75 -18.85
N LYS A 69 -10.19 6.71 -18.63
CA LYS A 69 -11.20 7.08 -19.63
C LYS A 69 -11.17 8.57 -19.97
N GLU A 70 -11.05 9.41 -18.94
CA GLU A 70 -11.10 10.87 -19.09
C GLU A 70 -9.70 11.51 -19.12
N GLN A 71 -8.64 10.70 -19.05
CA GLN A 71 -7.23 11.17 -18.97
C GLN A 71 -7.00 12.17 -17.83
N MET A 72 -7.64 11.92 -16.70
CA MET A 72 -7.67 12.80 -15.54
C MET A 72 -6.40 12.60 -14.68
N THR A 73 -5.88 13.69 -14.13
CA THR A 73 -4.86 13.65 -13.10
C THR A 73 -5.53 13.53 -11.73
N VAL A 74 -5.13 12.52 -10.94
CA VAL A 74 -5.62 12.34 -9.57
C VAL A 74 -4.49 12.66 -8.59
N PHE A 75 -4.72 13.67 -7.75
CA PHE A 75 -3.87 13.99 -6.62
C PHE A 75 -4.58 13.59 -5.34
N LEU A 76 -3.93 12.77 -4.52
CA LEU A 76 -4.53 12.29 -3.28
C LEU A 76 -3.55 12.33 -2.12
N THR A 77 -4.08 12.50 -0.91
CA THR A 77 -3.36 12.22 0.33
C THR A 77 -3.84 10.87 0.88
N THR A 78 -2.93 10.10 1.43
CA THR A 78 -3.26 8.82 2.08
C THR A 78 -2.20 8.46 3.12
N HIS A 79 -2.60 7.70 4.12
CA HIS A 79 -1.72 6.99 5.05
C HIS A 79 -1.74 5.47 4.80
N TYR A 80 -2.44 5.02 3.76
CA TYR A 80 -2.45 3.61 3.35
C TYR A 80 -1.37 3.35 2.30
N MET A 81 -0.34 2.63 2.68
CA MET A 81 0.80 2.34 1.82
C MET A 81 0.42 1.49 0.59
N GLU A 82 -0.64 0.69 0.70
CA GLU A 82 -1.24 -0.06 -0.41
C GLU A 82 -1.72 0.87 -1.54
N GLU A 83 -2.26 2.04 -1.19
CA GLU A 83 -2.71 3.05 -2.15
C GLU A 83 -1.51 3.75 -2.79
N ALA A 84 -0.52 4.12 -1.99
CA ALA A 84 0.73 4.69 -2.47
C ALA A 84 1.47 3.73 -3.43
N ALA A 85 1.42 2.42 -3.16
CA ALA A 85 2.07 1.40 -3.98
C ALA A 85 1.53 1.30 -5.42
N THR A 86 0.31 1.80 -5.66
CA THR A 86 -0.35 1.79 -6.98
C THR A 86 -0.33 3.15 -7.69
N ALA A 87 0.22 4.18 -7.08
CA ALA A 87 0.34 5.51 -7.66
C ALA A 87 1.41 5.56 -8.75
N ASP A 88 1.29 6.49 -9.70
CA ASP A 88 2.34 6.74 -10.70
C ASP A 88 3.54 7.47 -10.08
N TYR A 89 3.30 8.31 -9.07
CA TYR A 89 4.32 9.07 -8.34
C TYR A 89 3.90 9.30 -6.89
N VAL A 90 4.85 9.22 -5.98
CA VAL A 90 4.64 9.36 -4.54
C VAL A 90 5.54 10.43 -3.98
N VAL A 91 4.99 11.27 -3.10
CA VAL A 91 5.74 12.23 -2.28
C VAL A 91 5.49 11.88 -0.81
N ILE A 92 6.55 11.58 -0.07
CA ILE A 92 6.47 11.27 1.36
C ILE A 92 6.80 12.54 2.15
N LEU A 93 5.84 12.95 2.96
CA LEU A 93 5.96 14.11 3.83
C LEU A 93 6.15 13.66 5.28
N ASP A 94 7.13 14.22 5.97
CA ASP A 94 7.28 14.13 7.41
C ASP A 94 7.58 15.48 8.01
N SER A 95 6.88 15.82 9.08
CA SER A 95 7.07 17.07 9.84
C SER A 95 7.10 18.34 8.95
N GLY A 96 6.26 18.37 7.90
CA GLY A 96 6.13 19.47 6.96
C GLY A 96 7.22 19.56 5.88
N SER A 97 8.09 18.56 5.79
CA SER A 97 9.17 18.48 4.78
C SER A 97 9.00 17.26 3.89
N ILE A 98 9.42 17.39 2.63
CA ILE A 98 9.54 16.23 1.74
C ILE A 98 10.77 15.44 2.15
N VAL A 99 10.58 14.18 2.55
CA VAL A 99 11.67 13.27 2.96
C VAL A 99 12.06 12.29 1.86
N ALA A 100 11.14 11.96 0.97
CA ALA A 100 11.41 11.17 -0.23
C ALA A 100 10.33 11.42 -1.29
N GLU A 101 10.69 11.27 -2.57
CA GLU A 101 9.77 11.32 -3.69
C GLU A 101 10.27 10.47 -4.85
N GLY A 102 9.37 9.99 -5.69
CA GLY A 102 9.65 9.15 -6.85
C GLY A 102 8.51 8.22 -7.20
N THR A 103 8.71 7.37 -8.20
CA THR A 103 7.80 6.26 -8.44
C THR A 103 7.88 5.24 -7.30
N PRO A 104 6.82 4.46 -7.02
CA PRO A 104 6.88 3.39 -5.99
C PRO A 104 8.02 2.40 -6.23
N HIS A 105 8.37 2.16 -7.49
CA HIS A 105 9.48 1.26 -7.85
C HIS A 105 10.83 1.85 -7.44
N GLU A 106 11.13 3.10 -7.84
CA GLU A 106 12.36 3.81 -7.47
C GLU A 106 12.53 3.94 -5.96
N LEU A 107 11.44 4.25 -5.24
CA LEU A 107 11.47 4.38 -3.80
C LEU A 107 11.80 3.04 -3.13
N LYS A 108 11.20 1.93 -3.59
CA LYS A 108 11.52 0.61 -3.06
C LYS A 108 12.96 0.20 -3.37
N GLU A 109 13.44 0.39 -4.59
CA GLU A 109 14.83 0.07 -4.94
C GLU A 109 15.84 0.87 -4.11
N LYS A 110 15.52 2.12 -3.78
CA LYS A 110 16.44 3.00 -3.06
C LYS A 110 16.46 2.79 -1.55
N TYR A 111 15.32 2.46 -0.95
CA TYR A 111 15.16 2.51 0.50
C TYR A 111 14.86 1.18 1.17
N VAL A 112 14.60 0.12 0.40
CA VAL A 112 14.15 -1.15 0.97
C VAL A 112 14.96 -2.32 0.44
N GLU A 113 15.29 -3.24 1.35
CA GLU A 113 15.89 -4.53 1.02
C GLU A 113 14.80 -5.61 0.94
N ASP A 114 15.01 -6.62 0.13
CA ASP A 114 14.15 -7.81 0.11
C ASP A 114 14.49 -8.72 1.31
N TYR A 115 13.61 -9.62 1.66
CA TYR A 115 13.89 -10.55 2.76
C TYR A 115 13.26 -11.93 2.54
N ILE A 116 13.81 -12.90 3.23
CA ILE A 116 13.27 -14.27 3.31
C ILE A 116 12.76 -14.47 4.73
N LEU A 117 11.48 -14.85 4.86
CA LEU A 117 10.94 -15.40 6.08
C LEU A 117 11.22 -16.90 6.08
N LEU A 118 11.87 -17.40 7.11
CA LEU A 118 12.29 -18.79 7.21
C LEU A 118 11.72 -19.38 8.50
N TYR A 119 10.95 -20.44 8.37
CA TYR A 119 10.21 -21.06 9.45
C TYR A 119 10.79 -22.43 9.84
N GLY A 120 10.55 -22.82 11.11
CA GLY A 120 10.90 -24.16 11.58
C GLY A 120 12.39 -24.47 11.62
N VAL A 121 13.24 -23.46 11.71
CA VAL A 121 14.70 -23.56 11.80
C VAL A 121 15.21 -23.03 13.13
N THR A 122 16.40 -23.46 13.51
CA THR A 122 17.10 -22.96 14.70
C THR A 122 17.97 -21.75 14.37
N GLU A 123 18.30 -20.94 15.38
CA GLU A 123 19.18 -19.80 15.21
C GLU A 123 20.55 -20.18 14.65
N ASP A 124 21.08 -21.35 15.06
CA ASP A 124 22.39 -21.84 14.57
C ASP A 124 22.34 -22.17 13.07
N GLU A 125 21.24 -22.74 12.57
CA GLU A 125 21.05 -22.98 11.15
C GLU A 125 20.97 -21.67 10.35
N VAL A 126 20.32 -20.63 10.91
CA VAL A 126 20.23 -19.31 10.30
C VAL A 126 21.59 -18.61 10.26
N LYS A 127 22.38 -18.67 11.34
CA LYS A 127 23.75 -18.12 11.39
C LYS A 127 24.65 -18.66 10.30
N LEU A 128 24.48 -19.95 9.94
CA LEU A 128 25.25 -20.59 8.87
C LEU A 128 24.95 -20.02 7.47
N LEU A 129 23.83 -19.31 7.29
CA LEU A 129 23.50 -18.68 6.03
C LEU A 129 24.27 -17.36 5.78
N GLY A 130 24.96 -16.83 6.81
CA GLY A 130 25.84 -15.66 6.68
C GLY A 130 25.12 -14.35 6.30
N LYS A 131 23.83 -14.26 6.54
CA LYS A 131 23.00 -13.07 6.27
C LYS A 131 22.64 -12.34 7.56
N LYS A 132 22.33 -11.04 7.44
CA LYS A 132 21.66 -10.33 8.53
C LYS A 132 20.30 -10.99 8.76
N TYR A 133 19.97 -11.22 10.01
CA TYR A 133 18.68 -11.79 10.38
C TYR A 133 18.13 -11.12 11.63
N LYS A 134 16.83 -11.23 11.78
CA LYS A 134 16.12 -10.92 13.03
C LYS A 134 15.14 -12.05 13.34
N GLU A 135 14.95 -12.33 14.62
CA GLU A 135 13.95 -13.27 15.09
C GLU A 135 12.54 -12.67 14.87
N ILE A 136 11.61 -13.50 14.41
CA ILE A 136 10.19 -13.22 14.30
C ILE A 136 9.41 -14.26 15.09
N ARG A 137 8.09 -14.07 15.25
CA ARG A 137 7.26 -14.92 16.11
C ARG A 137 7.44 -16.43 15.89
N ASP A 138 7.51 -16.87 14.63
CA ASP A 138 7.51 -18.28 14.24
C ASP A 138 8.76 -18.68 13.42
N GLY A 139 9.84 -17.88 13.47
CA GLY A 139 11.05 -18.14 12.68
C GLY A 139 12.00 -16.95 12.61
N TYR A 140 12.61 -16.76 11.46
CA TYR A 140 13.62 -15.72 11.23
C TYR A 140 13.37 -15.01 9.92
N GLN A 141 13.60 -13.68 9.93
CA GLN A 141 13.65 -12.85 8.72
C GLN A 141 15.11 -12.62 8.34
N LEU A 142 15.51 -13.08 7.16
CA LEU A 142 16.83 -12.85 6.59
C LEU A 142 16.77 -11.73 5.57
N THR A 143 17.65 -10.75 5.68
CA THR A 143 17.77 -9.65 4.72
C THR A 143 18.61 -10.11 3.52
N VAL A 144 18.12 -9.82 2.31
CA VAL A 144 18.78 -10.07 1.04
C VAL A 144 18.71 -8.80 0.16
N ALA A 145 19.71 -8.59 -0.67
CA ALA A 145 19.76 -7.40 -1.52
C ALA A 145 18.75 -7.46 -2.69
N SER A 146 18.32 -8.66 -3.09
CA SER A 146 17.37 -8.86 -4.18
C SER A 146 16.73 -10.25 -4.14
N THR A 147 15.61 -10.40 -4.85
CA THR A 147 15.01 -11.72 -5.08
C THR A 147 15.91 -12.68 -5.86
N ALA A 148 16.84 -12.17 -6.66
CA ALA A 148 17.86 -13.00 -7.33
C ALA A 148 18.83 -13.61 -6.30
N GLU A 149 19.34 -12.81 -5.38
CA GLU A 149 20.17 -13.28 -4.27
C GLU A 149 19.41 -14.29 -3.38
N ALA A 150 18.13 -14.02 -3.12
CA ALA A 150 17.28 -14.97 -2.39
C ALA A 150 17.24 -16.34 -3.10
N ALA A 151 17.02 -16.34 -4.42
CA ALA A 151 16.97 -17.57 -5.21
C ALA A 151 18.29 -18.35 -5.17
N GLU A 152 19.42 -17.66 -5.27
CA GLU A 152 20.77 -18.28 -5.16
C GLU A 152 21.00 -18.86 -3.77
N LEU A 153 20.65 -18.13 -2.71
CA LEU A 153 20.78 -18.59 -1.33
C LEU A 153 19.95 -19.83 -1.04
N ILE A 154 18.71 -19.86 -1.51
CA ILE A 154 17.81 -21.00 -1.40
C ILE A 154 18.34 -22.20 -2.18
N ALA A 155 18.81 -21.99 -3.41
CA ALA A 155 19.35 -23.07 -4.25
C ALA A 155 20.60 -23.71 -3.63
N ALA A 156 21.46 -22.91 -2.98
CA ALA A 156 22.69 -23.39 -2.32
C ALA A 156 22.41 -24.10 -0.98
N ASN A 157 21.26 -23.90 -0.36
CA ASN A 157 20.95 -24.40 0.99
C ASN A 157 19.61 -25.12 1.08
N LYS A 158 19.21 -25.89 0.08
CA LYS A 158 17.89 -26.53 -0.06
C LYS A 158 17.40 -27.27 1.17
N ASP A 159 18.31 -27.93 1.91
CA ASP A 159 17.96 -28.72 3.09
C ASP A 159 17.45 -27.86 4.26
N ARG A 160 17.80 -26.57 4.29
CA ARG A 160 17.38 -25.59 5.32
C ARG A 160 16.14 -24.82 4.94
N PHE A 161 15.90 -24.60 3.64
CA PHE A 161 14.74 -23.86 3.13
C PHE A 161 13.58 -24.83 2.86
N ARG A 162 12.98 -25.36 3.94
CA ARG A 162 11.83 -26.29 3.86
C ARG A 162 10.50 -25.57 3.88
N ASP A 163 10.42 -24.51 4.69
CA ASP A 163 9.24 -23.66 4.84
C ASP A 163 9.71 -22.20 4.87
N PHE A 164 9.40 -21.47 3.80
CA PHE A 164 9.90 -20.10 3.62
C PHE A 164 9.02 -19.28 2.68
N GLU A 165 9.11 -17.95 2.83
CA GLU A 165 8.53 -16.98 1.91
C GLU A 165 9.62 -16.00 1.47
N VAL A 166 9.64 -15.65 0.17
CA VAL A 166 10.45 -14.54 -0.34
C VAL A 166 9.57 -13.32 -0.46
N VAL A 167 9.89 -12.29 0.27
CA VAL A 167 9.09 -11.07 0.37
C VAL A 167 9.88 -9.89 -0.18
N LYS A 168 9.30 -9.21 -1.16
CA LYS A 168 9.82 -7.92 -1.61
C LYS A 168 9.40 -6.83 -0.64
N GLY A 169 10.32 -5.97 -0.30
CA GLY A 169 10.02 -4.82 0.52
C GLY A 169 8.91 -3.95 -0.06
N GLY A 170 8.00 -3.49 0.80
CA GLY A 170 6.80 -2.74 0.46
C GLY A 170 6.97 -1.23 0.61
N MET A 171 5.91 -0.48 0.30
CA MET A 171 5.87 0.96 0.59
C MET A 171 5.82 1.25 2.10
N ASP A 172 5.34 0.30 2.90
CA ASP A 172 5.41 0.37 4.37
C ASP A 172 6.86 0.46 4.83
N ASP A 173 7.72 -0.41 4.30
CA ASP A 173 9.15 -0.43 4.64
C ASP A 173 9.86 0.86 4.15
N VAL A 174 9.49 1.38 2.97
CA VAL A 174 9.97 2.68 2.49
C VAL A 174 9.63 3.77 3.50
N PHE A 175 8.35 3.86 3.89
CA PHE A 175 7.88 4.87 4.82
C PHE A 175 8.63 4.81 6.16
N LEU A 176 8.78 3.60 6.73
CA LEU A 176 9.52 3.39 7.97
C LEU A 176 10.99 3.82 7.86
N THR A 177 11.62 3.47 6.75
CA THR A 177 13.03 3.78 6.52
C THR A 177 13.27 5.28 6.41
N VAL A 178 12.44 6.01 5.63
CA VAL A 178 12.68 7.44 5.37
C VAL A 178 12.20 8.36 6.51
N THR A 179 11.22 7.92 7.30
CA THR A 179 10.70 8.70 8.44
C THR A 179 11.34 8.33 9.77
N GLY A 180 11.99 7.16 9.85
CA GLY A 180 12.51 6.61 11.10
C GLY A 180 11.43 6.25 12.13
N LYS A 181 10.15 6.19 11.72
CA LYS A 181 9.00 5.91 12.59
C LYS A 181 8.56 4.47 12.43
N SER A 182 8.15 3.84 13.53
CA SER A 182 7.46 2.55 13.53
C SER A 182 6.00 2.74 13.15
N LEU A 183 5.41 1.88 12.30
CA LEU A 183 3.98 1.89 11.96
C LEU A 183 3.04 1.51 13.13
N GLY A 184 3.60 1.16 14.28
CA GLY A 184 2.88 0.98 15.54
C GLY A 184 3.04 2.23 16.38
N GLY A 185 1.99 3.03 16.52
CA GLY A 185 2.02 4.27 17.28
C GLY A 185 2.58 4.06 18.68
N ASP A 186 3.72 4.65 18.97
CA ASP A 186 4.09 5.02 20.31
C ASP A 186 3.34 6.31 20.63
N GLU A 187 2.09 6.17 21.07
CA GLU A 187 1.46 7.18 21.92
C GLU A 187 2.25 7.21 23.23
N LYS A 188 3.03 8.27 23.40
CA LYS A 188 3.46 8.73 24.70
C LYS A 188 2.54 9.81 25.20
#